data_9afffbadec77bd4f87b198a808ffbe06
#
_entry.id   9afffbadec77bd4f87b198a808ffbe06
#
_cell.length_a   1.000
_cell.length_b   1.000
_cell.length_c   1.000
_cell.angle_alpha   90.00
_cell.angle_beta   90.00
_cell.angle_gamma   90.00
#
_symmetry.space_group_name_H-M   'P 1'
#
loop_
_entity.id
_entity.type
_entity.pdbx_description
1 polymer ?
#
loop_
_entity_poly.entity_id
_entity_poly.type
_entity_poly.pdbx_seq_one_letter_code
_entity_poly.pdbx_strand_id
1 'polypeptide(L)'
;MIPTKRAHRLVAVLAVPALLLTAACGNGDSGNGDSGDGDGATASWPVATVTGDMGEEPEVTVEEDAERAEETRVDVLVQGDGPEVSDGDFLRTGLLVRSPDAEQEDLVNTWRPMVADPEGGEEQEDSGPVYAALRVNVDDLLPPAATEPLIGVNEGSRVVVQGSAVELIGDIATQLGFEEGDSVVFVYDVVTVIDAQGRVEGEQAPVEEGMPEVEAEGTEPAEITIPEGEDPPQELRSQVLIEGDGPEVEAGTQLIAQYTGAAWSDGEVFDSSWSRDAAAKFGIGVGQVIQGWDEVLVGSNVGDRVLLVIPPDKGYGASEGHDLQEETLVFVVDILDAV
;
A
#
# COMPACT_ATOMS: atom_id res chain seq x y z
N MET A 1 -30.50 15.57 -28.75
CA MET A 1 -30.08 14.40 -27.97
C MET A 1 -28.57 14.47 -27.87
N ILE A 2 -28.07 14.83 -26.72
CA ILE A 2 -26.64 14.95 -26.44
C ILE A 2 -26.37 13.92 -25.35
N PRO A 3 -25.46 12.95 -25.52
CA PRO A 3 -25.12 12.00 -24.47
C PRO A 3 -24.30 12.72 -23.40
N THR A 4 -24.80 12.70 -22.19
CA THR A 4 -24.07 13.17 -21.00
C THR A 4 -22.97 12.20 -20.67
N LYS A 5 -21.71 12.64 -20.74
CA LYS A 5 -20.54 11.92 -20.24
C LYS A 5 -20.61 11.93 -18.71
N ARG A 6 -20.70 10.74 -18.11
CA ARG A 6 -20.52 10.55 -16.68
C ARG A 6 -19.04 10.76 -16.31
N ALA A 7 -18.79 11.50 -15.24
CA ALA A 7 -17.46 11.77 -14.72
C ALA A 7 -17.16 10.77 -13.59
N HIS A 8 -15.95 10.23 -13.59
CA HIS A 8 -15.44 9.29 -12.61
C HIS A 8 -15.03 9.99 -11.32
N ARG A 9 -15.08 9.28 -10.21
CA ARG A 9 -15.05 9.86 -8.87
C ARG A 9 -14.38 8.97 -7.84
N LEU A 10 -13.73 9.53 -6.84
CA LEU A 10 -12.98 8.93 -5.74
C LEU A 10 -13.44 9.44 -4.37
N VAL A 11 -13.29 8.70 -3.37
CA VAL A 11 -14.04 8.34 -2.19
C VAL A 11 -13.50 8.83 -0.83
N ALA A 12 -14.36 9.03 0.16
CA ALA A 12 -14.09 9.04 1.60
C ALA A 12 -15.36 8.96 2.48
N VAL A 13 -15.55 8.37 3.44
CA VAL A 13 -15.60 7.64 4.67
C VAL A 13 -16.51 8.06 5.81
N LEU A 14 -16.96 7.19 6.68
CA LEU A 14 -16.89 7.15 8.15
C LEU A 14 -17.76 6.06 8.77
N ALA A 15 -17.21 5.33 9.57
CA ALA A 15 -17.07 4.91 10.94
C ALA A 15 -18.39 4.59 11.68
N VAL A 16 -18.53 3.57 12.40
CA VAL A 16 -18.17 2.70 13.50
C VAL A 16 -19.43 2.08 14.13
N PRO A 17 -19.45 1.16 15.06
CA PRO A 17 -18.61 0.06 15.47
C PRO A 17 -19.35 -1.25 15.80
N ALA A 18 -18.55 -2.15 16.29
CA ALA A 18 -18.86 -3.30 17.13
C ALA A 18 -19.10 -4.64 16.46
N LEU A 19 -18.00 -5.36 16.43
CA LEU A 19 -17.94 -6.82 16.35
C LEU A 19 -18.94 -7.48 17.30
N LEU A 20 -19.78 -8.37 16.76
CA LEU A 20 -20.32 -9.50 17.46
C LEU A 20 -19.93 -10.77 16.75
N LEU A 21 -18.82 -11.35 17.17
CA LEU A 21 -18.46 -12.73 16.86
C LEU A 21 -19.51 -13.66 17.49
N THR A 22 -20.46 -14.14 16.70
CA THR A 22 -21.30 -15.26 17.09
C THR A 22 -20.65 -16.55 16.64
N ALA A 23 -19.82 -17.14 17.51
CA ALA A 23 -19.40 -18.53 17.38
C ALA A 23 -20.62 -19.44 17.53
N ALA A 24 -21.11 -19.98 16.45
CA ALA A 24 -22.10 -21.06 16.45
C ALA A 24 -21.39 -22.40 16.66
N CYS A 25 -21.27 -22.84 17.91
CA CYS A 25 -20.94 -24.23 18.24
C CYS A 25 -22.14 -25.13 17.91
N GLY A 26 -22.10 -25.86 16.82
CA GLY A 26 -22.98 -26.98 16.50
C GLY A 26 -22.24 -28.30 16.72
N ASN A 27 -22.75 -29.13 17.64
CA ASN A 27 -22.16 -30.37 18.13
C ASN A 27 -22.53 -31.58 17.23
N GLY A 28 -21.50 -32.32 16.82
CA GLY A 28 -21.53 -33.79 16.68
C GLY A 28 -22.15 -34.43 15.45
N ASP A 29 -21.41 -35.11 14.61
CA ASP A 29 -21.32 -36.59 14.62
C ASP A 29 -20.20 -37.08 13.71
N SER A 30 -19.62 -38.23 14.09
CA SER A 30 -18.47 -38.89 13.47
C SER A 30 -18.80 -39.49 12.11
N GLY A 31 -17.95 -39.24 11.06
CA GLY A 31 -18.05 -39.94 9.77
C GLY A 31 -16.85 -39.74 8.88
N ASN A 32 -15.87 -40.58 9.07
CA ASN A 32 -14.91 -41.17 8.11
C ASN A 32 -14.56 -40.44 6.82
N GLY A 33 -13.27 -40.20 6.67
CA GLY A 33 -12.49 -39.53 5.64
C GLY A 33 -12.89 -39.76 4.18
N ASP A 34 -12.63 -38.70 3.47
CA ASP A 34 -12.12 -38.75 2.10
C ASP A 34 -11.27 -37.49 1.86
N SER A 35 -10.10 -37.69 1.30
CA SER A 35 -9.23 -36.63 0.82
C SER A 35 -9.79 -36.18 -0.53
N GLY A 36 -10.46 -35.04 -0.54
CA GLY A 36 -11.02 -34.40 -1.73
C GLY A 36 -10.54 -32.98 -1.84
N ASP A 37 -10.10 -32.68 -3.01
CA ASP A 37 -9.79 -31.41 -3.65
C ASP A 37 -10.31 -30.15 -2.94
N GLY A 38 -9.44 -29.12 -2.90
CA GLY A 38 -9.79 -27.81 -2.37
C GLY A 38 -10.94 -27.18 -3.16
N ASP A 39 -12.15 -27.37 -2.64
CA ASP A 39 -13.28 -26.56 -3.03
C ASP A 39 -13.01 -25.11 -2.57
N GLY A 40 -12.85 -24.22 -3.53
CA GLY A 40 -12.75 -22.79 -3.27
C GLY A 40 -13.90 -22.36 -2.35
N ALA A 41 -13.56 -21.69 -1.26
CA ALA A 41 -14.56 -21.18 -0.33
C ALA A 41 -15.48 -20.21 -1.06
N THR A 42 -16.79 -20.43 -0.96
CA THR A 42 -17.81 -19.55 -1.54
C THR A 42 -18.52 -18.82 -0.42
N ALA A 43 -18.44 -17.50 -0.40
CA ALA A 43 -19.32 -16.68 0.44
C ALA A 43 -20.55 -16.30 -0.36
N SER A 44 -21.73 -16.60 0.19
CA SER A 44 -23.00 -16.13 -0.36
C SER A 44 -23.51 -14.97 0.49
N TRP A 45 -23.50 -13.82 -0.09
CA TRP A 45 -23.93 -12.57 0.54
C TRP A 45 -25.35 -12.20 0.07
N PRO A 46 -26.07 -11.33 0.79
CA PRO A 46 -27.36 -10.87 0.28
C PRO A 46 -27.24 -10.12 -1.04
N VAL A 47 -26.04 -9.64 -1.41
CA VAL A 47 -25.81 -8.84 -2.62
C VAL A 47 -24.94 -9.56 -3.64
N ALA A 48 -23.87 -10.22 -3.23
CA ALA A 48 -22.93 -10.85 -4.15
C ALA A 48 -22.37 -12.18 -3.61
N THR A 49 -22.06 -13.10 -4.53
CA THR A 49 -21.24 -14.28 -4.30
C THR A 49 -19.87 -14.07 -4.92
N VAL A 50 -18.80 -14.35 -4.17
CA VAL A 50 -17.41 -14.21 -4.61
C VAL A 50 -16.75 -15.58 -4.61
N THR A 51 -16.08 -15.93 -5.72
CA THR A 51 -15.33 -17.19 -5.90
C THR A 51 -13.96 -16.90 -6.51
N GLY A 52 -13.10 -17.90 -6.56
CA GLY A 52 -11.75 -17.86 -7.14
C GLY A 52 -10.66 -18.00 -6.09
N ASP A 53 -9.51 -18.52 -6.52
CA ASP A 53 -8.35 -18.76 -5.67
C ASP A 53 -7.57 -17.45 -5.38
N MET A 54 -6.81 -17.45 -4.28
CA MET A 54 -5.92 -16.34 -3.92
C MET A 54 -4.93 -16.04 -5.05
N GLY A 55 -4.77 -14.76 -5.40
CA GLY A 55 -3.89 -14.30 -6.48
C GLY A 55 -4.51 -14.32 -7.87
N GLU A 56 -5.61 -15.06 -8.08
CA GLU A 56 -6.38 -15.04 -9.32
C GLU A 56 -7.49 -13.98 -9.25
N GLU A 57 -7.90 -13.46 -10.41
CA GLU A 57 -9.00 -12.50 -10.46
C GLU A 57 -10.28 -13.10 -9.84
N PRO A 58 -10.88 -12.48 -8.82
CA PRO A 58 -12.10 -13.00 -8.22
C PRO A 58 -13.28 -12.89 -9.17
N GLU A 59 -14.09 -13.93 -9.24
CA GLU A 59 -15.38 -13.90 -9.91
C GLU A 59 -16.44 -13.42 -8.93
N VAL A 60 -17.03 -12.26 -9.19
CA VAL A 60 -18.09 -11.66 -8.39
C VAL A 60 -19.39 -11.75 -9.15
N THR A 61 -20.35 -12.53 -8.63
CA THR A 61 -21.68 -12.71 -9.20
C THR A 61 -22.71 -12.03 -8.32
N VAL A 62 -23.53 -11.17 -8.91
CA VAL A 62 -24.63 -10.49 -8.24
C VAL A 62 -25.93 -11.08 -8.74
N GLU A 63 -26.83 -11.44 -7.83
CA GLU A 63 -28.17 -11.95 -8.16
C GLU A 63 -29.10 -10.77 -8.52
N GLU A 64 -29.95 -10.92 -9.55
CA GLU A 64 -30.85 -9.86 -10.00
C GLU A 64 -31.84 -9.37 -8.90
N ASP A 65 -32.19 -10.26 -7.97
CA ASP A 65 -33.08 -9.98 -6.85
C ASP A 65 -32.33 -9.88 -5.51
N ALA A 66 -31.02 -9.63 -5.52
CA ALA A 66 -30.22 -9.53 -4.30
C ALA A 66 -30.76 -8.43 -3.37
N GLU A 67 -30.85 -8.75 -2.09
CA GLU A 67 -31.19 -7.76 -1.09
C GLU A 67 -30.03 -6.76 -0.94
N ARG A 68 -30.33 -5.46 -0.80
CA ARG A 68 -29.32 -4.43 -0.52
C ARG A 68 -28.69 -4.68 0.85
N ALA A 69 -27.40 -4.39 0.97
CA ALA A 69 -26.70 -4.54 2.22
C ALA A 69 -27.18 -3.45 3.22
N GLU A 70 -27.85 -3.87 4.28
CA GLU A 70 -28.27 -2.97 5.37
C GLU A 70 -27.15 -2.74 6.39
N GLU A 71 -26.19 -3.66 6.49
CA GLU A 71 -25.05 -3.61 7.41
C GLU A 71 -23.78 -4.04 6.68
N THR A 72 -22.64 -3.48 7.10
CA THR A 72 -21.32 -3.93 6.61
C THR A 72 -21.02 -5.35 7.08
N ARG A 73 -20.66 -6.22 6.15
CA ARG A 73 -20.28 -7.61 6.39
C ARG A 73 -18.86 -7.86 5.91
N VAL A 74 -18.18 -8.70 6.67
CA VAL A 74 -16.80 -9.12 6.36
C VAL A 74 -16.78 -10.65 6.34
N ASP A 75 -16.20 -11.23 5.30
CA ASP A 75 -15.99 -12.66 5.21
C ASP A 75 -14.57 -12.97 4.72
N VAL A 76 -13.90 -13.87 5.40
CA VAL A 76 -12.59 -14.36 5.01
C VAL A 76 -12.78 -15.65 4.22
N LEU A 77 -12.64 -15.55 2.89
CA LEU A 77 -12.82 -16.68 1.99
C LEU A 77 -11.64 -17.64 2.02
N VAL A 78 -10.43 -17.06 2.07
CA VAL A 78 -9.17 -17.79 2.23
C VAL A 78 -8.49 -17.24 3.46
N GLN A 79 -8.14 -18.09 4.39
CA GLN A 79 -7.42 -17.71 5.61
C GLN A 79 -5.92 -17.92 5.40
N GLY A 80 -5.16 -16.83 5.45
CA GLY A 80 -3.71 -16.85 5.47
C GLY A 80 -3.13 -17.22 6.83
N ASP A 81 -1.83 -17.44 6.87
CA ASP A 81 -1.07 -17.80 8.07
C ASP A 81 0.17 -16.89 8.29
N GLY A 82 0.31 -15.82 7.49
CA GLY A 82 1.35 -14.82 7.63
C GLY A 82 1.08 -13.81 8.76
N PRO A 83 1.83 -12.70 8.82
CA PRO A 83 1.63 -11.62 9.79
C PRO A 83 0.19 -11.12 9.82
N GLU A 84 -0.26 -10.71 11.02
CA GLU A 84 -1.59 -10.15 11.25
C GLU A 84 -1.59 -8.65 10.92
N VAL A 85 -2.59 -8.18 10.23
CA VAL A 85 -2.78 -6.76 9.90
C VAL A 85 -3.11 -5.97 11.15
N SER A 86 -2.36 -4.92 11.40
CA SER A 86 -2.56 -3.97 12.48
C SER A 86 -3.05 -2.61 11.98
N ASP A 87 -3.51 -1.79 12.91
CA ASP A 87 -3.93 -0.42 12.62
C ASP A 87 -2.75 0.42 12.12
N GLY A 88 -2.92 1.08 10.99
CA GLY A 88 -1.91 1.91 10.36
C GLY A 88 -0.92 1.20 9.45
N ASP A 89 -0.92 -0.14 9.40
CA ASP A 89 -0.07 -0.92 8.50
C ASP A 89 -0.31 -0.59 7.03
N PHE A 90 0.73 -0.81 6.23
CA PHE A 90 0.57 -0.84 4.78
C PHE A 90 0.32 -2.26 4.29
N LEU A 91 -0.44 -2.37 3.21
CA LEU A 91 -0.73 -3.63 2.55
C LEU A 91 -0.34 -3.54 1.07
N ARG A 92 0.40 -4.54 0.59
CA ARG A 92 0.38 -4.88 -0.82
C ARG A 92 -0.82 -5.77 -1.04
N THR A 93 -1.77 -5.34 -1.86
CA THR A 93 -3.04 -6.06 -2.01
C THR A 93 -3.54 -6.09 -3.45
N GLY A 94 -4.06 -7.24 -3.86
CA GLY A 94 -4.99 -7.30 -4.98
C GLY A 94 -6.33 -6.69 -4.55
N LEU A 95 -6.91 -5.83 -5.38
CA LEU A 95 -8.11 -5.08 -5.05
C LEU A 95 -9.12 -5.11 -6.20
N LEU A 96 -10.33 -5.58 -5.90
CA LEU A 96 -11.49 -5.36 -6.75
C LEU A 96 -12.54 -4.57 -5.96
N VAL A 97 -13.05 -3.52 -6.56
CA VAL A 97 -14.18 -2.73 -6.04
C VAL A 97 -15.26 -2.72 -7.09
N ARG A 98 -16.43 -3.24 -6.75
CA ARG A 98 -17.57 -3.36 -7.66
C ARG A 98 -18.83 -2.74 -7.06
N SER A 99 -19.58 -2.04 -7.92
CA SER A 99 -20.95 -1.63 -7.61
C SER A 99 -21.93 -2.65 -8.17
N PRO A 100 -22.65 -3.39 -7.33
CA PRO A 100 -23.64 -4.35 -7.80
C PRO A 100 -24.86 -3.68 -8.47
N ASP A 101 -25.14 -2.42 -8.16
CA ASP A 101 -26.32 -1.70 -8.65
C ASP A 101 -26.06 -0.96 -9.99
N ALA A 102 -24.81 -0.84 -10.44
CA ALA A 102 -24.41 -0.13 -11.66
C ALA A 102 -23.89 -1.06 -12.74
N GLU A 103 -24.77 -1.81 -13.41
CA GLU A 103 -24.45 -2.68 -14.56
C GLU A 103 -23.17 -3.55 -14.37
N GLN A 104 -22.83 -3.87 -13.12
CA GLN A 104 -21.67 -4.68 -12.70
C GLN A 104 -20.30 -4.12 -13.19
N GLU A 105 -20.15 -2.79 -13.26
CA GLU A 105 -18.87 -2.18 -13.57
C GLU A 105 -17.92 -2.25 -12.38
N ASP A 106 -16.65 -2.63 -12.65
CA ASP A 106 -15.57 -2.53 -11.69
C ASP A 106 -15.15 -1.06 -11.55
N LEU A 107 -15.20 -0.54 -10.33
CA LEU A 107 -14.67 0.79 -10.01
C LEU A 107 -13.15 0.76 -9.91
N VAL A 108 -12.62 -0.35 -9.38
CA VAL A 108 -11.20 -0.70 -9.31
C VAL A 108 -11.08 -2.18 -9.60
N ASN A 109 -10.08 -2.57 -10.39
CA ASN A 109 -9.71 -3.97 -10.59
C ASN A 109 -8.21 -4.06 -10.90
N THR A 110 -7.43 -4.48 -9.91
CA THR A 110 -5.97 -4.58 -10.03
C THR A 110 -5.53 -5.81 -10.82
N TRP A 111 -6.40 -6.78 -11.05
CA TRP A 111 -6.14 -7.91 -11.96
C TRP A 111 -6.33 -7.53 -13.43
N ARG A 112 -7.01 -6.40 -13.70
CA ARG A 112 -7.19 -5.83 -15.04
C ARG A 112 -6.74 -4.36 -15.04
N PRO A 113 -5.44 -4.09 -14.92
CA PRO A 113 -4.97 -2.72 -14.90
C PRO A 113 -5.41 -2.01 -16.19
N MET A 114 -6.03 -0.83 -16.03
CA MET A 114 -6.34 0.02 -17.18
C MET A 114 -5.02 0.57 -17.72
N VAL A 115 -4.43 -0.11 -18.68
CA VAL A 115 -3.33 0.46 -19.47
C VAL A 115 -3.96 1.54 -20.33
N ALA A 116 -3.72 2.80 -19.98
CA ALA A 116 -4.01 3.91 -20.87
C ALA A 116 -3.01 3.81 -22.04
N ASP A 117 -3.41 3.18 -23.14
CA ASP A 117 -2.67 3.25 -24.38
C ASP A 117 -2.89 4.64 -25.03
N PRO A 118 -1.90 5.54 -25.00
CA PRO A 118 -2.02 6.85 -25.66
C PRO A 118 -1.94 6.79 -27.17
N GLU A 119 -1.60 5.67 -27.80
CA GLU A 119 -1.34 5.59 -29.24
C GLU A 119 -1.87 4.32 -29.97
N GLY A 120 -2.75 3.51 -29.35
CA GLY A 120 -3.48 2.43 -30.07
C GLY A 120 -2.59 1.32 -30.62
N GLY A 121 -1.55 0.93 -29.90
CA GLY A 121 -0.61 -0.12 -30.27
C GLY A 121 -0.72 -1.33 -29.37
N GLU A 122 -0.88 -2.47 -29.99
CA GLU A 122 -0.76 -3.88 -29.56
C GLU A 122 -0.92 -4.18 -28.05
N GLU A 123 -1.88 -5.04 -27.76
CA GLU A 123 -2.16 -5.64 -26.46
C GLU A 123 -0.84 -6.00 -25.74
N GLN A 124 -0.55 -5.37 -24.61
CA GLN A 124 0.56 -5.75 -23.76
C GLN A 124 0.22 -7.09 -23.17
N GLU A 125 0.90 -8.13 -23.63
CA GLU A 125 0.80 -9.48 -23.11
C GLU A 125 1.12 -9.46 -21.59
N ASP A 126 0.12 -9.89 -20.78
CA ASP A 126 0.22 -10.49 -19.47
C ASP A 126 1.34 -9.94 -18.54
N SER A 127 1.22 -8.70 -18.13
CA SER A 127 2.11 -8.11 -17.12
C SER A 127 1.83 -8.59 -15.69
N GLY A 128 0.93 -9.56 -15.52
CA GLY A 128 0.50 -10.03 -14.21
C GLY A 128 -0.38 -9.03 -13.46
N PRO A 129 -0.89 -9.37 -12.29
CA PRO A 129 -1.69 -8.46 -11.49
C PRO A 129 -0.82 -7.29 -10.99
N VAL A 130 -1.32 -6.07 -11.12
CA VAL A 130 -0.79 -4.89 -10.43
C VAL A 130 -1.38 -4.89 -9.03
N TYR A 131 -0.57 -4.57 -8.03
CA TYR A 131 -1.04 -4.49 -6.64
C TYR A 131 -1.29 -3.04 -6.24
N ALA A 132 -2.20 -2.85 -5.29
CA ALA A 132 -2.42 -1.57 -4.65
C ALA A 132 -1.63 -1.50 -3.34
N ALA A 133 -1.00 -0.35 -3.08
CA ALA A 133 -0.43 -0.01 -1.79
C ALA A 133 -1.49 0.70 -0.96
N LEU A 134 -2.14 -0.01 -0.05
CA LEU A 134 -3.15 0.54 0.86
C LEU A 134 -2.54 0.83 2.23
N ARG A 135 -3.10 1.82 2.92
CA ARG A 135 -2.84 2.04 4.34
C ARG A 135 -4.11 1.77 5.14
N VAL A 136 -4.00 0.93 6.16
CA VAL A 136 -5.13 0.44 6.95
C VAL A 136 -5.60 1.52 7.92
N ASN A 137 -6.91 1.75 7.96
CA ASN A 137 -7.58 2.69 8.86
C ASN A 137 -7.04 4.13 8.79
N VAL A 138 -6.47 4.51 7.64
CA VAL A 138 -5.98 5.86 7.35
C VAL A 138 -6.61 6.34 6.05
N ASP A 139 -6.95 7.63 5.98
CA ASP A 139 -7.48 8.24 4.76
C ASP A 139 -6.37 8.37 3.71
N ASP A 140 -6.33 7.44 2.80
CA ASP A 140 -5.33 7.30 1.73
C ASP A 140 -6.03 6.96 0.39
N LEU A 141 -5.63 5.87 -0.29
CA LEU A 141 -6.27 5.40 -1.53
C LEU A 141 -7.72 4.97 -1.29
N LEU A 142 -7.96 4.30 -0.17
CA LEU A 142 -9.27 3.95 0.33
C LEU A 142 -9.48 4.58 1.72
N PRO A 143 -10.73 4.84 2.04
CA PRO A 143 -11.08 5.40 3.34
C PRO A 143 -10.97 4.37 4.47
N PRO A 144 -10.78 4.84 5.73
CA PRO A 144 -10.70 3.98 6.90
C PRO A 144 -11.79 2.90 6.97
N ALA A 145 -13.05 3.24 6.75
CA ALA A 145 -14.14 2.26 6.86
C ALA A 145 -14.09 1.12 5.83
N ALA A 146 -13.42 1.32 4.71
CA ALA A 146 -13.19 0.25 3.73
C ALA A 146 -12.01 -0.65 4.10
N THR A 147 -11.07 -0.17 4.92
CA THR A 147 -9.84 -0.89 5.27
C THR A 147 -9.80 -1.34 6.75
N GLU A 148 -10.49 -0.66 7.68
CA GLU A 148 -10.61 -1.07 9.09
C GLU A 148 -11.04 -2.54 9.24
N PRO A 149 -11.96 -3.10 8.41
CA PRO A 149 -12.34 -4.50 8.49
C PRO A 149 -11.21 -5.50 8.23
N LEU A 150 -10.07 -5.05 7.72
CA LEU A 150 -8.89 -5.90 7.49
C LEU A 150 -8.03 -6.08 8.75
N ILE A 151 -8.23 -5.27 9.80
CA ILE A 151 -7.49 -5.42 11.07
C ILE A 151 -7.76 -6.79 11.67
N GLY A 152 -6.70 -7.50 12.03
CA GLY A 152 -6.76 -8.88 12.55
C GLY A 152 -6.81 -9.97 11.47
N VAL A 153 -6.80 -9.59 10.19
CA VAL A 153 -6.66 -10.54 9.08
C VAL A 153 -5.18 -10.89 8.89
N ASN A 154 -4.88 -12.11 8.50
CA ASN A 154 -3.50 -12.52 8.23
C ASN A 154 -3.12 -12.28 6.75
N GLU A 155 -1.85 -12.01 6.53
CA GLU A 155 -1.23 -12.08 5.19
C GLU A 155 -1.51 -13.44 4.56
N GLY A 156 -1.78 -13.43 3.25
CA GLY A 156 -2.20 -14.62 2.50
C GLY A 156 -3.72 -14.85 2.52
N SER A 157 -4.51 -13.90 3.05
CA SER A 157 -5.97 -14.02 3.10
C SER A 157 -6.64 -13.34 1.91
N ARG A 158 -7.77 -13.95 1.46
CA ARG A 158 -8.76 -13.26 0.62
C ARG A 158 -9.96 -12.85 1.48
N VAL A 159 -10.28 -11.58 1.46
CA VAL A 159 -11.33 -10.97 2.29
C VAL A 159 -12.36 -10.28 1.40
N VAL A 160 -13.63 -10.49 1.69
CA VAL A 160 -14.74 -9.75 1.08
C VAL A 160 -15.34 -8.82 2.11
N VAL A 161 -15.40 -7.54 1.79
CA VAL A 161 -16.10 -6.52 2.57
C VAL A 161 -17.23 -5.97 1.72
N GLN A 162 -18.43 -5.98 2.27
CA GLN A 162 -19.62 -5.60 1.54
C GLN A 162 -20.57 -4.83 2.45
N GLY A 163 -21.15 -3.76 1.96
CA GLY A 163 -22.03 -2.93 2.74
C GLY A 163 -22.64 -1.77 1.94
N SER A 164 -23.28 -0.85 2.64
CA SER A 164 -23.77 0.38 2.05
C SER A 164 -22.62 1.20 1.47
N ALA A 165 -22.76 1.66 0.23
CA ALA A 165 -21.77 2.51 -0.40
C ALA A 165 -21.51 3.78 0.42
N VAL A 166 -22.55 4.40 0.96
CA VAL A 166 -22.44 5.60 1.79
C VAL A 166 -21.68 5.34 3.10
N GLU A 167 -21.83 4.15 3.70
CA GLU A 167 -21.10 3.80 4.93
C GLU A 167 -19.62 3.51 4.65
N LEU A 168 -19.33 2.73 3.59
CA LEU A 168 -17.97 2.29 3.27
C LEU A 168 -17.17 3.35 2.54
N ILE A 169 -17.80 4.15 1.69
CA ILE A 169 -17.12 5.12 0.83
C ILE A 169 -17.61 6.58 0.99
N GLY A 170 -18.43 6.85 1.99
CA GLY A 170 -18.77 8.19 2.47
C GLY A 170 -19.36 9.14 1.44
N ASP A 171 -19.13 10.44 1.64
CA ASP A 171 -19.71 11.52 0.81
C ASP A 171 -19.35 11.43 -0.69
N ILE A 172 -18.27 10.73 -1.03
CA ILE A 172 -17.89 10.48 -2.41
C ILE A 172 -18.83 9.46 -3.08
N ALA A 173 -19.51 8.59 -2.34
CA ALA A 173 -20.49 7.69 -2.91
C ALA A 173 -21.46 8.42 -3.83
N THR A 174 -22.05 9.53 -3.35
CA THR A 174 -22.97 10.34 -4.15
C THR A 174 -22.29 10.97 -5.36
N GLN A 175 -21.03 11.30 -5.22
CA GLN A 175 -20.25 11.82 -6.33
C GLN A 175 -19.89 10.71 -7.33
N LEU A 176 -19.77 9.46 -6.99
CA LEU A 176 -19.62 8.29 -7.87
C LEU A 176 -20.94 7.87 -8.53
N GLY A 177 -22.04 8.46 -8.13
CA GLY A 177 -23.38 8.19 -8.65
C GLY A 177 -24.15 7.13 -7.88
N PHE A 178 -23.65 6.73 -6.70
CA PHE A 178 -24.42 5.90 -5.77
C PHE A 178 -25.58 6.70 -5.18
N GLU A 179 -26.71 6.04 -5.06
CA GLU A 179 -27.90 6.55 -4.35
C GLU A 179 -27.93 6.02 -2.91
N GLU A 180 -28.79 6.61 -2.08
CA GLU A 180 -29.01 6.10 -0.72
C GLU A 180 -29.56 4.67 -0.78
N GLY A 181 -28.84 3.75 -0.12
CA GLY A 181 -29.14 2.31 -0.12
C GLY A 181 -28.42 1.48 -1.17
N ASP A 182 -27.63 2.10 -2.04
CA ASP A 182 -26.75 1.33 -2.94
C ASP A 182 -25.65 0.62 -2.16
N SER A 183 -25.26 -0.55 -2.66
CA SER A 183 -24.25 -1.40 -2.05
C SER A 183 -22.91 -1.31 -2.81
N VAL A 184 -21.82 -1.65 -2.13
CA VAL A 184 -20.49 -1.82 -2.73
C VAL A 184 -19.85 -3.09 -2.21
N VAL A 185 -19.11 -3.76 -3.08
CA VAL A 185 -18.35 -4.98 -2.77
C VAL A 185 -16.87 -4.71 -2.98
N PHE A 186 -16.09 -4.99 -1.95
CA PHE A 186 -14.63 -5.01 -2.00
C PHE A 186 -14.15 -6.45 -1.89
N VAL A 187 -13.20 -6.83 -2.73
CA VAL A 187 -12.44 -8.06 -2.59
C VAL A 187 -10.98 -7.70 -2.44
N TYR A 188 -10.38 -8.13 -1.34
CA TYR A 188 -8.98 -7.91 -1.02
C TYR A 188 -8.22 -9.23 -1.04
N ASP A 189 -7.11 -9.29 -1.76
CA ASP A 189 -6.07 -10.30 -1.55
C ASP A 189 -4.95 -9.65 -0.75
N VAL A 190 -4.83 -9.96 0.52
CA VAL A 190 -3.75 -9.45 1.38
C VAL A 190 -2.47 -10.20 1.05
N VAL A 191 -1.64 -9.62 0.18
CA VAL A 191 -0.43 -10.27 -0.36
C VAL A 191 0.76 -10.09 0.57
N THR A 192 0.96 -8.87 1.10
CA THR A 192 2.02 -8.57 2.07
C THR A 192 1.51 -7.57 3.10
N VAL A 193 1.82 -7.82 4.35
CA VAL A 193 1.60 -6.89 5.47
C VAL A 193 2.92 -6.20 5.79
N ILE A 194 2.96 -4.88 5.69
CA ILE A 194 4.13 -4.06 5.97
C ILE A 194 3.86 -3.24 7.23
N ASP A 195 4.56 -3.59 8.31
CA ASP A 195 4.48 -2.86 9.58
C ASP A 195 4.83 -1.39 9.36
N ALA A 196 3.89 -0.50 9.68
CA ALA A 196 4.08 0.95 9.54
C ALA A 196 5.22 1.49 10.41
N GLN A 197 5.63 0.77 11.45
CA GLN A 197 6.77 1.08 12.30
C GLN A 197 7.94 0.12 12.06
N GLY A 198 7.86 -0.71 11.02
CA GLY A 198 8.90 -1.64 10.63
C GLY A 198 10.20 -0.96 10.25
N ARG A 199 11.30 -1.67 10.41
CA ARG A 199 12.66 -1.25 10.04
C ARG A 199 13.33 -2.39 9.31
N VAL A 200 14.22 -2.05 8.37
CA VAL A 200 15.10 -3.03 7.76
C VAL A 200 16.05 -3.61 8.81
N GLU A 201 16.09 -4.93 8.88
CA GLU A 201 16.96 -5.69 9.78
C GLU A 201 18.10 -6.36 9.00
N GLY A 202 19.28 -6.43 9.61
CA GLY A 202 20.44 -7.06 9.01
C GLY A 202 21.77 -6.60 9.62
N GLU A 203 22.86 -7.19 9.18
CA GLU A 203 24.20 -6.74 9.56
C GLU A 203 24.58 -5.52 8.72
N GLN A 204 24.73 -4.37 9.37
CA GLN A 204 25.09 -3.13 8.70
C GLN A 204 26.57 -3.15 8.29
N ALA A 205 26.82 -2.91 7.01
CA ALA A 205 28.17 -2.74 6.48
C ALA A 205 28.85 -1.48 7.06
N PRO A 206 30.15 -1.48 7.25
CA PRO A 206 30.88 -0.27 7.63
C PRO A 206 30.76 0.79 6.54
N VAL A 207 30.62 2.05 6.96
CA VAL A 207 30.52 3.17 6.01
C VAL A 207 31.82 3.38 5.28
N GLU A 208 31.73 3.83 4.02
CA GLU A 208 32.88 4.18 3.19
C GLU A 208 33.57 5.47 3.68
N GLU A 209 34.85 5.63 3.37
CA GLU A 209 35.62 6.84 3.72
C GLU A 209 34.95 8.11 3.18
N GLY A 210 34.73 9.08 4.05
CA GLY A 210 34.07 10.36 3.76
C GLY A 210 32.55 10.27 3.64
N MET A 211 31.91 9.18 4.04
CA MET A 211 30.47 9.07 4.24
C MET A 211 30.13 9.29 5.72
N PRO A 212 28.93 9.81 6.04
CA PRO A 212 28.47 9.94 7.42
C PRO A 212 28.32 8.60 8.13
N GLU A 213 28.70 8.55 9.41
CA GLU A 213 28.40 7.39 10.27
C GLU A 213 26.90 7.33 10.55
N VAL A 214 26.36 6.12 10.64
CA VAL A 214 24.93 5.88 10.83
C VAL A 214 24.72 4.87 11.95
N GLU A 215 23.98 5.28 12.98
CA GLU A 215 23.42 4.38 13.99
C GLU A 215 21.89 4.41 13.89
N ALA A 216 21.27 3.26 13.65
CA ALA A 216 19.82 3.16 13.41
C ALA A 216 19.25 1.94 14.15
N GLU A 217 18.62 2.20 15.28
CA GLU A 217 18.05 1.17 16.16
C GLU A 217 16.61 1.52 16.58
N GLY A 218 15.83 0.49 16.90
CA GLY A 218 14.49 0.65 17.43
C GLY A 218 13.54 1.41 16.48
N THR A 219 12.66 2.23 17.02
CA THR A 219 11.65 3.03 16.29
C THR A 219 11.95 4.53 16.34
N GLU A 220 13.21 4.90 16.52
CA GLU A 220 13.66 6.30 16.57
C GLU A 220 14.35 6.69 15.25
N PRO A 221 14.42 7.99 14.92
CA PRO A 221 15.23 8.47 13.80
C PRO A 221 16.66 7.95 13.88
N ALA A 222 17.28 7.66 12.72
CA ALA A 222 18.70 7.30 12.67
C ALA A 222 19.56 8.45 13.21
N GLU A 223 20.56 8.13 14.04
CA GLU A 223 21.62 9.07 14.38
C GLU A 223 22.63 9.12 13.24
N ILE A 224 22.80 10.32 12.67
CA ILE A 224 23.68 10.59 11.53
C ILE A 224 24.81 11.50 12.00
N THR A 225 26.04 11.00 11.96
CA THR A 225 27.24 11.76 12.35
C THR A 225 28.02 12.18 11.11
N ILE A 226 28.05 13.48 10.85
CA ILE A 226 28.79 14.06 9.72
C ILE A 226 30.31 14.00 10.00
N PRO A 227 31.16 13.62 9.01
CA PRO A 227 32.61 13.59 9.18
C PRO A 227 33.18 14.95 9.51
N GLU A 228 33.96 15.05 10.61
CA GLU A 228 34.55 16.33 11.05
C GLU A 228 35.59 16.87 10.04
N GLY A 229 35.39 18.09 9.58
CA GLY A 229 36.34 18.83 8.75
C GLY A 229 36.36 18.40 7.27
N GLU A 230 35.42 17.56 6.87
CA GLU A 230 35.19 17.21 5.46
C GLU A 230 34.23 18.21 4.80
N ASP A 231 34.58 18.66 3.60
CA ASP A 231 33.65 19.43 2.76
C ASP A 231 32.55 18.51 2.20
N PRO A 232 31.31 19.01 2.02
CA PRO A 232 30.24 18.21 1.46
C PRO A 232 30.58 17.75 0.03
N PRO A 233 30.27 16.48 -0.33
CA PRO A 233 30.44 15.99 -1.69
C PRO A 233 29.71 16.85 -2.72
N GLN A 234 30.35 17.10 -3.86
CA GLN A 234 29.76 17.85 -4.97
C GLN A 234 28.97 16.97 -5.95
N GLU A 235 29.08 15.67 -5.78
CA GLU A 235 28.40 14.66 -6.57
C GLU A 235 27.52 13.81 -5.67
N LEU A 236 26.40 13.29 -6.20
CA LEU A 236 25.54 12.34 -5.53
C LEU A 236 26.33 11.10 -5.13
N ARG A 237 26.32 10.76 -3.85
CA ARG A 237 26.92 9.53 -3.32
C ARG A 237 25.86 8.68 -2.64
N SER A 238 26.00 7.37 -2.76
CA SER A 238 25.15 6.43 -2.05
C SER A 238 25.93 5.19 -1.66
N GLN A 239 25.48 4.53 -0.60
CA GLN A 239 25.99 3.26 -0.14
C GLN A 239 24.85 2.42 0.42
N VAL A 240 24.76 1.16 0.01
CA VAL A 240 23.88 0.20 0.68
C VAL A 240 24.57 -0.23 1.98
N LEU A 241 23.93 0.02 3.10
CA LEU A 241 24.40 -0.32 4.44
C LEU A 241 23.91 -1.70 4.89
N ILE A 242 22.69 -2.08 4.51
CA ILE A 242 22.13 -3.41 4.70
C ILE A 242 21.60 -3.85 3.34
N GLU A 243 22.02 -5.02 2.88
CA GLU A 243 21.56 -5.59 1.61
C GLU A 243 20.26 -6.39 1.82
N GLY A 244 19.19 -5.99 1.14
CA GLY A 244 17.92 -6.70 1.05
C GLY A 244 17.98 -7.82 0.01
N ASP A 245 17.14 -8.80 0.16
CA ASP A 245 16.96 -9.92 -0.78
C ASP A 245 15.59 -9.90 -1.50
N GLY A 246 14.83 -8.81 -1.30
CA GLY A 246 13.55 -8.61 -1.95
C GLY A 246 13.67 -8.18 -3.42
N PRO A 247 12.52 -7.93 -4.09
CA PRO A 247 12.52 -7.49 -5.48
C PRO A 247 13.18 -6.11 -5.65
N GLU A 248 13.67 -5.88 -6.87
CA GLU A 248 14.23 -4.59 -7.28
C GLU A 248 13.12 -3.52 -7.36
N VAL A 249 13.41 -2.32 -6.89
CA VAL A 249 12.51 -1.15 -6.96
C VAL A 249 12.49 -0.63 -8.40
N GLU A 250 11.35 -0.72 -9.05
CA GLU A 250 11.16 -0.24 -10.41
C GLU A 250 10.65 1.21 -10.44
N ALA A 251 11.01 1.96 -11.48
CA ALA A 251 10.49 3.30 -11.68
C ALA A 251 8.97 3.27 -11.92
N GLY A 252 8.23 4.13 -11.23
CA GLY A 252 6.77 4.21 -11.30
C GLY A 252 6.05 3.47 -10.18
N THR A 253 6.75 2.69 -9.36
CA THR A 253 6.17 2.00 -8.20
C THR A 253 5.94 2.95 -7.02
N GLN A 254 5.08 2.52 -6.09
CA GLN A 254 4.89 3.16 -4.79
C GLN A 254 5.91 2.59 -3.79
N LEU A 255 6.94 3.35 -3.48
CA LEU A 255 7.93 3.01 -2.46
C LEU A 255 7.33 3.23 -1.07
N ILE A 256 7.39 2.22 -0.21
CA ILE A 256 7.06 2.30 1.22
C ILE A 256 8.38 2.25 1.98
N ALA A 257 8.72 3.31 2.70
CA ALA A 257 10.02 3.43 3.34
C ALA A 257 9.97 4.18 4.68
N GLN A 258 10.85 3.77 5.58
CA GLN A 258 11.27 4.61 6.71
C GLN A 258 12.47 5.43 6.30
N TYR A 259 12.58 6.65 6.81
CA TYR A 259 13.74 7.48 6.53
C TYR A 259 14.06 8.49 7.63
N THR A 260 15.31 8.93 7.62
CA THR A 260 15.79 10.08 8.38
C THR A 260 16.62 10.95 7.45
N GLY A 261 16.28 12.24 7.36
CA GLY A 261 17.02 13.25 6.60
C GLY A 261 17.68 14.26 7.51
N ALA A 262 18.99 14.48 7.34
CA ALA A 262 19.79 15.45 8.09
C ALA A 262 20.54 16.40 7.14
N ALA A 263 20.85 17.59 7.62
CA ALA A 263 21.68 18.55 6.91
C ALA A 263 23.16 18.20 7.08
N TRP A 264 23.98 18.28 6.02
CA TRP A 264 25.42 18.04 6.11
C TRP A 264 26.13 19.09 6.98
N SER A 265 25.67 20.35 6.94
CA SER A 265 26.32 21.49 7.57
C SER A 265 26.43 21.38 9.09
N ASP A 266 25.47 20.75 9.76
CA ASP A 266 25.36 20.66 11.21
C ASP A 266 24.89 19.31 11.76
N GLY A 267 24.45 18.40 10.89
CA GLY A 267 23.90 17.10 11.27
C GLY A 267 22.48 17.15 11.86
N GLU A 268 21.82 18.35 11.85
CA GLU A 268 20.45 18.45 12.37
C GLU A 268 19.46 17.70 11.49
N VAL A 269 18.61 16.87 12.12
CA VAL A 269 17.52 16.17 11.43
C VAL A 269 16.44 17.17 11.06
N PHE A 270 16.20 17.36 9.76
CA PHE A 270 15.16 18.26 9.26
C PHE A 270 13.85 17.56 8.95
N ASP A 271 13.89 16.26 8.66
CA ASP A 271 12.69 15.43 8.42
C ASP A 271 12.95 13.95 8.74
N SER A 272 11.91 13.27 9.23
CA SER A 272 11.96 11.83 9.49
C SER A 272 10.56 11.23 9.52
N SER A 273 10.38 10.07 8.90
CA SER A 273 9.15 9.29 8.99
C SER A 273 8.88 8.80 10.42
N TRP A 274 9.93 8.49 11.18
CA TRP A 274 9.86 8.08 12.58
C TRP A 274 9.21 9.13 13.49
N SER A 275 9.38 10.43 13.16
CA SER A 275 8.72 11.53 13.89
C SER A 275 7.21 11.58 13.67
N ARG A 276 6.68 10.79 12.74
CA ARG A 276 5.26 10.64 12.42
C ARG A 276 4.71 9.28 12.80
N ASP A 277 5.50 8.48 13.51
CA ASP A 277 5.19 7.12 13.96
C ASP A 277 4.74 6.16 12.84
N ALA A 278 5.16 6.41 11.60
CA ALA A 278 4.80 5.57 10.46
C ALA A 278 5.73 5.76 9.27
N ALA A 279 5.96 4.68 8.53
CA ALA A 279 6.57 4.72 7.21
C ALA A 279 5.82 5.68 6.27
N ALA A 280 6.51 6.15 5.27
CA ALA A 280 5.94 7.03 4.26
C ALA A 280 5.86 6.30 2.90
N LYS A 281 4.92 6.75 2.06
CA LYS A 281 4.67 6.19 0.73
C LYS A 281 4.93 7.28 -0.32
N PHE A 282 5.73 6.95 -1.34
CA PHE A 282 6.14 7.87 -2.39
C PHE A 282 6.08 7.18 -3.75
N GLY A 283 5.67 7.89 -4.80
CA GLY A 283 5.93 7.48 -6.18
C GLY A 283 7.40 7.70 -6.51
N ILE A 284 8.14 6.63 -6.85
CA ILE A 284 9.58 6.67 -7.10
C ILE A 284 9.90 6.61 -8.60
N GLY A 285 10.96 7.31 -9.05
CA GLY A 285 11.38 7.35 -10.44
C GLY A 285 10.50 8.18 -11.37
N VAL A 286 9.58 8.98 -10.83
CA VAL A 286 8.57 9.77 -11.58
C VAL A 286 8.57 11.25 -11.22
N GLY A 287 9.57 11.73 -10.51
CA GLY A 287 9.73 13.14 -10.14
C GLY A 287 8.80 13.61 -9.02
N GLN A 288 8.29 12.71 -8.20
CA GLN A 288 7.49 13.05 -7.00
C GLN A 288 8.35 13.31 -5.77
N VAL A 289 9.60 12.88 -5.80
CA VAL A 289 10.61 13.09 -4.76
C VAL A 289 11.80 13.89 -5.33
N ILE A 290 12.78 14.24 -4.49
CA ILE A 290 13.99 14.92 -4.95
C ILE A 290 14.81 13.99 -5.88
N GLN A 291 15.49 14.58 -6.84
CA GLN A 291 16.18 13.84 -7.91
C GLN A 291 17.16 12.79 -7.39
N GLY A 292 17.86 13.08 -6.28
CA GLY A 292 18.78 12.13 -5.67
C GLY A 292 18.12 10.83 -5.19
N TRP A 293 16.87 10.89 -4.76
CA TRP A 293 16.09 9.69 -4.42
C TRP A 293 15.71 8.90 -5.67
N ASP A 294 15.16 9.56 -6.68
CA ASP A 294 14.78 8.91 -7.94
C ASP A 294 15.97 8.21 -8.63
N GLU A 295 17.17 8.82 -8.56
CA GLU A 295 18.37 8.28 -9.19
C GLU A 295 19.00 7.09 -8.43
N VAL A 296 18.80 7.00 -7.11
CA VAL A 296 19.46 5.98 -6.28
C VAL A 296 18.51 4.86 -5.89
N LEU A 297 17.27 5.19 -5.49
CA LEU A 297 16.37 4.19 -4.94
C LEU A 297 15.73 3.32 -6.03
N VAL A 298 15.63 3.81 -7.27
CA VAL A 298 15.33 2.96 -8.42
C VAL A 298 16.54 2.04 -8.69
N GLY A 299 16.29 0.74 -8.71
CA GLY A 299 17.32 -0.29 -8.82
C GLY A 299 17.90 -0.77 -7.49
N SER A 300 17.49 -0.19 -6.34
CA SER A 300 17.73 -0.79 -5.03
C SER A 300 16.76 -1.96 -4.79
N ASN A 301 17.00 -2.76 -3.77
CA ASN A 301 16.12 -3.88 -3.43
C ASN A 301 15.23 -3.58 -2.22
N VAL A 302 14.06 -4.17 -2.18
CA VAL A 302 13.26 -4.23 -0.96
C VAL A 302 14.06 -4.95 0.12
N GLY A 303 14.13 -4.34 1.31
CA GLY A 303 14.99 -4.79 2.40
C GLY A 303 16.34 -4.07 2.46
N ASP A 304 16.67 -3.20 1.49
CA ASP A 304 17.89 -2.39 1.58
C ASP A 304 17.75 -1.27 2.62
N ARG A 305 18.84 -1.02 3.37
CA ARG A 305 19.10 0.26 4.01
C ARG A 305 20.10 1.03 3.19
N VAL A 306 19.71 2.18 2.67
CA VAL A 306 20.53 3.00 1.78
C VAL A 306 20.89 4.32 2.47
N LEU A 307 22.21 4.63 2.50
CA LEU A 307 22.72 5.95 2.87
C LEU A 307 22.93 6.76 1.60
N LEU A 308 22.38 7.97 1.55
CA LEU A 308 22.52 8.90 0.44
C LEU A 308 23.13 10.22 0.93
N VAL A 309 24.05 10.79 0.14
CA VAL A 309 24.55 12.16 0.29
C VAL A 309 24.23 12.90 -0.99
N ILE A 310 23.31 13.86 -0.91
CA ILE A 310 22.66 14.49 -2.05
C ILE A 310 23.06 15.96 -2.12
N PRO A 311 23.85 16.40 -3.12
CA PRO A 311 24.21 17.79 -3.29
C PRO A 311 22.98 18.65 -3.68
N PRO A 312 23.04 19.98 -3.50
CA PRO A 312 21.89 20.87 -3.71
C PRO A 312 21.22 20.74 -5.07
N ASP A 313 21.98 20.53 -6.14
CA ASP A 313 21.46 20.40 -7.52
C ASP A 313 20.64 19.11 -7.75
N LYS A 314 20.77 18.12 -6.89
CA LYS A 314 19.98 16.88 -6.86
C LYS A 314 18.93 16.86 -5.73
N GLY A 315 18.97 17.87 -4.86
CA GLY A 315 18.03 18.09 -3.77
C GLY A 315 17.09 19.27 -4.06
N TYR A 316 17.13 20.28 -3.19
CA TYR A 316 16.27 21.45 -3.28
C TYR A 316 16.90 22.67 -3.98
N GLY A 317 18.05 22.54 -4.63
CA GLY A 317 18.78 23.64 -5.26
C GLY A 317 17.99 24.42 -6.32
N ALA A 318 17.04 23.77 -7.01
CA ALA A 318 16.15 24.41 -7.97
C ALA A 318 14.92 25.09 -7.35
N SER A 319 14.69 24.91 -6.03
CA SER A 319 13.51 25.41 -5.31
C SER A 319 13.82 26.78 -4.68
N GLU A 320 13.62 27.87 -5.44
CA GLU A 320 13.90 29.22 -4.95
C GLU A 320 13.17 29.52 -3.64
N GLY A 321 13.95 29.90 -2.62
CA GLY A 321 13.45 30.29 -1.30
C GLY A 321 13.14 29.13 -0.37
N HIS A 322 13.52 27.91 -0.72
CA HIS A 322 13.46 26.75 0.18
C HIS A 322 14.59 26.84 1.20
N ASP A 323 14.32 26.56 2.47
CA ASP A 323 15.31 26.67 3.56
C ASP A 323 16.55 25.78 3.34
N LEU A 324 16.39 24.64 2.65
CA LEU A 324 17.45 23.69 2.31
C LEU A 324 17.99 23.89 0.88
N GLN A 325 17.78 25.04 0.24
CA GLN A 325 18.15 25.27 -1.16
C GLN A 325 19.65 25.12 -1.42
N GLU A 326 20.49 25.56 -0.49
CA GLU A 326 21.96 25.50 -0.61
C GLU A 326 22.58 24.33 0.18
N GLU A 327 21.73 23.48 0.79
CA GLU A 327 22.17 22.43 1.70
C GLU A 327 22.45 21.12 0.97
N THR A 328 23.54 20.46 1.35
CA THR A 328 23.77 19.05 1.01
C THR A 328 23.02 18.18 2.02
N LEU A 329 22.20 17.28 1.52
CA LEU A 329 21.30 16.45 2.33
C LEU A 329 21.88 15.06 2.55
N VAL A 330 21.71 14.54 3.75
CA VAL A 330 22.04 13.17 4.07
C VAL A 330 20.75 12.43 4.40
N PHE A 331 20.50 11.31 3.76
CA PHE A 331 19.36 10.45 4.07
C PHE A 331 19.81 9.03 4.40
N VAL A 332 19.18 8.46 5.40
CA VAL A 332 19.16 7.02 5.64
C VAL A 332 17.76 6.54 5.33
N VAL A 333 17.64 5.61 4.39
CA VAL A 333 16.34 5.11 3.89
C VAL A 333 16.30 3.60 4.06
N ASP A 334 15.30 3.10 4.77
CA ASP A 334 14.97 1.69 4.90
C ASP A 334 13.83 1.38 3.93
N ILE A 335 14.08 0.59 2.91
CA ILE A 335 13.11 0.21 1.89
C ILE A 335 12.29 -0.97 2.39
N LEU A 336 11.05 -0.72 2.81
CA LEU A 336 10.18 -1.75 3.38
C LEU A 336 9.42 -2.52 2.31
N ASP A 337 8.96 -1.84 1.26
CA ASP A 337 8.30 -2.46 0.10
C ASP A 337 8.28 -1.51 -1.11
N ALA A 338 8.00 -2.06 -2.31
CA ALA A 338 7.77 -1.33 -3.55
C ALA A 338 6.60 -1.99 -4.32
N VAL A 339 5.50 -1.24 -4.52
CA VAL A 339 4.23 -1.75 -5.05
C VAL A 339 3.85 -1.06 -6.33
#